data_62e539cac7c140b078fa01ec21a9b78a
#
_entry.id   62e539cac7c140b078fa01ec21a9b78a
#
_cell.length_a   1.000
_cell.length_b   1.000
_cell.length_c   1.000
_cell.angle_alpha   90.00
_cell.angle_beta   90.00
_cell.angle_gamma   90.00
#
_symmetry.space_group_name_H-M   'P 1'
#
loop_
_entity.id
_entity.type
_entity.pdbx_description
1 polymer ?
#
loop_
_entity_poly.entity_id
_entity_poly.type
_entity_poly.pdbx_seq_one_letter_code
_entity_poly.pdbx_strand_id
1 'polypeptide(L)'
;MESLRHSIRHEKFLDCENVFNPIEASKRAAAIEYAIRDVVVPAIELEKQGHEIIRLNIGDPLAYEGLQTPSHMIEAYKSALDSQDNGYGPSYGISPLRRAIASSEKNKGWICSEDDVYVTHGVTEALQIIFAAFLEPGDAVLAPGPHYPPYMAYPQMYGAKTIEYKLNSQDGWKIDIKDIRSKMDDSVRLLVLINPNNPTGNVPTKHEIDEFISLARDFPKCTIISDEIYDGLDFSGNFVSLAARSHDVPVIVLNGVSKVYFAPGWRIGYMAWHDPLGVLSNVRDGAE
;
A
#
# COMPACT_ATOMS: atom_id res chain seq x y z
N MET A 1 -19.12 -19.61 10.65
CA MET A 1 -17.80 -20.27 10.68
C MET A 1 -17.40 -20.77 12.07
N GLU A 2 -17.85 -20.20 13.15
CA GLU A 2 -17.63 -20.76 14.49
C GLU A 2 -18.34 -22.11 14.69
N SER A 3 -19.56 -22.28 14.22
CA SER A 3 -20.29 -23.56 14.35
C SER A 3 -19.68 -24.70 13.55
N LEU A 4 -19.10 -24.46 12.38
CA LEU A 4 -18.39 -25.46 11.58
C LEU A 4 -17.00 -25.80 12.16
N ARG A 5 -16.32 -24.87 12.81
CA ARG A 5 -15.06 -25.14 13.54
C ARG A 5 -15.31 -25.91 14.83
N HIS A 6 -16.45 -25.74 15.47
CA HIS A 6 -16.85 -26.50 16.65
C HIS A 6 -17.22 -27.95 16.32
N SER A 7 -17.88 -28.19 15.16
CA SER A 7 -18.36 -29.54 14.79
C SER A 7 -17.25 -30.52 14.39
N ILE A 8 -16.12 -30.03 13.85
CA ILE A 8 -15.03 -30.91 13.39
C ILE A 8 -14.01 -31.26 14.52
N ARG A 9 -14.05 -30.54 15.66
CA ARG A 9 -13.09 -30.77 16.77
C ARG A 9 -13.60 -31.64 17.91
N HIS A 10 -14.87 -32.04 17.91
CA HIS A 10 -15.45 -32.71 19.09
C HIS A 10 -15.48 -34.23 19.10
N GLU A 11 -14.94 -34.92 18.09
CA GLU A 11 -15.08 -36.39 18.08
C GLU A 11 -13.82 -37.23 18.24
N LYS A 12 -12.67 -36.71 18.62
CA LYS A 12 -11.52 -37.59 18.97
C LYS A 12 -10.44 -36.94 19.82
N PHE A 13 -10.72 -36.52 21.02
CA PHE A 13 -9.71 -36.49 22.11
C PHE A 13 -10.44 -36.69 23.42
N LEU A 14 -10.62 -37.94 23.76
CA LEU A 14 -11.06 -38.37 25.07
C LEU A 14 -9.91 -38.16 26.08
N ASP A 15 -10.21 -37.49 27.21
CA ASP A 15 -9.50 -37.52 28.46
C ASP A 15 -8.05 -37.01 28.54
N CYS A 16 -7.78 -35.86 27.92
CA CYS A 16 -6.81 -34.95 28.52
C CYS A 16 -7.60 -33.80 29.16
N GLU A 17 -7.65 -33.71 30.47
CA GLU A 17 -8.02 -32.48 31.16
C GLU A 17 -7.32 -31.32 30.48
N ASN A 18 -8.04 -30.24 30.21
CA ASN A 18 -7.52 -29.05 29.48
C ASN A 18 -6.25 -28.54 30.19
N VAL A 19 -5.10 -29.05 29.80
CA VAL A 19 -3.78 -28.60 30.29
C VAL A 19 -3.42 -27.24 29.74
N PHE A 20 -4.09 -26.80 28.66
CA PHE A 20 -3.83 -25.53 27.98
C PHE A 20 -4.97 -24.53 28.21
N ASN A 21 -4.62 -23.39 28.78
CA ASN A 21 -5.51 -22.23 28.76
C ASN A 21 -5.65 -21.69 27.33
N PRO A 22 -6.76 -21.01 27.01
CA PRO A 22 -6.87 -20.28 25.73
C PRO A 22 -5.67 -19.36 25.53
N ILE A 23 -5.05 -19.45 24.36
CA ILE A 23 -3.94 -18.57 24.00
C ILE A 23 -4.54 -17.28 23.43
N GLU A 24 -4.31 -16.18 24.13
CA GLU A 24 -4.80 -14.87 23.75
C GLU A 24 -3.98 -14.29 22.58
N ALA A 25 -4.66 -13.52 21.70
CA ALA A 25 -3.97 -12.75 20.68
C ALA A 25 -3.12 -11.65 21.34
N SER A 26 -2.02 -11.26 20.68
CA SER A 26 -1.26 -10.09 21.14
C SER A 26 -2.15 -8.84 21.17
N LYS A 27 -1.88 -7.91 22.08
CA LYS A 27 -2.62 -6.63 22.16
C LYS A 27 -2.61 -5.89 20.83
N ARG A 28 -1.50 -5.96 20.08
CA ARG A 28 -1.37 -5.37 18.74
C ARG A 28 -2.32 -6.01 17.73
N ALA A 29 -2.39 -7.34 17.70
CA ALA A 29 -3.28 -8.07 16.80
C ALA A 29 -4.77 -7.87 17.16
N ALA A 30 -5.09 -7.74 18.43
CA ALA A 30 -6.45 -7.49 18.90
C ALA A 30 -6.92 -6.05 18.64
N ALA A 31 -5.99 -5.09 18.54
CA ALA A 31 -6.30 -3.67 18.30
C ALA A 31 -6.49 -3.31 16.82
N ILE A 32 -6.20 -4.24 15.88
CA ILE A 32 -6.32 -3.96 14.45
C ILE A 32 -7.81 -3.91 14.06
N GLU A 33 -8.29 -2.74 13.76
CA GLU A 33 -9.59 -2.52 13.11
C GLU A 33 -9.39 -2.55 11.59
N TYR A 34 -10.08 -3.48 10.92
CA TYR A 34 -10.02 -3.60 9.46
C TYR A 34 -11.42 -3.49 8.89
N ALA A 35 -11.85 -2.28 8.59
CA ALA A 35 -13.22 -1.92 8.18
C ALA A 35 -13.80 -2.77 7.03
N ILE A 36 -12.95 -3.27 6.12
CA ILE A 36 -13.40 -4.15 5.03
C ILE A 36 -14.00 -5.45 5.58
N ARG A 37 -13.45 -6.02 6.66
CA ARG A 37 -13.97 -7.25 7.27
C ARG A 37 -15.34 -7.04 7.89
N ASP A 38 -15.57 -5.89 8.49
CA ASP A 38 -16.82 -5.57 9.18
C ASP A 38 -18.00 -5.46 8.20
N VAL A 39 -17.73 -5.15 6.93
CA VAL A 39 -18.73 -5.12 5.86
C VAL A 39 -18.88 -6.49 5.19
N VAL A 40 -17.77 -7.22 4.99
CA VAL A 40 -17.79 -8.49 4.25
C VAL A 40 -18.50 -9.60 5.01
N VAL A 41 -18.33 -9.69 6.33
CA VAL A 41 -18.94 -10.75 7.14
C VAL A 41 -20.47 -10.68 7.12
N PRO A 42 -21.13 -9.52 7.42
CA PRO A 42 -22.55 -9.38 7.28
C PRO A 42 -23.09 -9.64 5.86
N ALA A 43 -22.32 -9.18 4.83
CA ALA A 43 -22.71 -9.41 3.44
C ALA A 43 -22.77 -10.91 3.10
N ILE A 44 -21.79 -11.71 3.53
CA ILE A 44 -21.80 -13.16 3.34
C ILE A 44 -22.99 -13.82 4.02
N GLU A 45 -23.37 -13.39 5.21
CA GLU A 45 -24.52 -13.96 5.92
C GLU A 45 -25.85 -13.62 5.22
N LEU A 46 -25.98 -12.42 4.67
CA LEU A 46 -27.15 -12.02 3.86
C LEU A 46 -27.22 -12.82 2.54
N GLU A 47 -26.08 -13.05 1.86
CA GLU A 47 -26.02 -13.89 0.67
C GLU A 47 -26.47 -15.33 0.96
N LYS A 48 -26.07 -15.92 2.10
CA LYS A 48 -26.55 -17.24 2.52
C LYS A 48 -28.06 -17.29 2.76
N GLN A 49 -28.68 -16.16 3.12
CA GLN A 49 -30.12 -16.02 3.28
C GLN A 49 -30.85 -15.77 1.95
N GLY A 50 -30.12 -15.72 0.82
CA GLY A 50 -30.68 -15.54 -0.52
C GLY A 50 -30.81 -14.08 -0.98
N HIS A 51 -30.21 -13.13 -0.25
CA HIS A 51 -30.16 -11.74 -0.68
C HIS A 51 -29.09 -11.55 -1.75
N GLU A 52 -29.42 -10.80 -2.79
CA GLU A 52 -28.43 -10.34 -3.78
C GLU A 52 -27.66 -9.13 -3.23
N ILE A 53 -26.33 -9.24 -3.17
CA ILE A 53 -25.44 -8.20 -2.62
C ILE A 53 -24.57 -7.62 -3.72
N ILE A 54 -24.71 -6.32 -3.96
CA ILE A 54 -23.82 -5.56 -4.86
C ILE A 54 -22.58 -5.12 -4.06
N ARG A 55 -21.43 -5.71 -4.35
CA ARG A 55 -20.18 -5.49 -3.62
C ARG A 55 -19.39 -4.31 -4.18
N LEU A 56 -19.74 -3.09 -3.77
CA LEU A 56 -19.03 -1.86 -4.16
C LEU A 56 -17.74 -1.60 -3.35
N ASN A 57 -17.49 -2.39 -2.33
CA ASN A 57 -16.33 -2.27 -1.43
C ASN A 57 -15.11 -3.07 -1.88
N ILE A 58 -15.19 -3.83 -2.98
CA ILE A 58 -14.10 -4.67 -3.49
C ILE A 58 -13.58 -4.06 -4.78
N GLY A 59 -12.34 -3.55 -4.74
CA GLY A 59 -11.64 -2.99 -5.89
C GLY A 59 -10.89 -4.06 -6.70
N ASP A 60 -11.57 -5.15 -7.07
CA ASP A 60 -11.00 -6.15 -7.97
C ASP A 60 -11.41 -5.85 -9.41
N PRO A 61 -10.47 -5.41 -10.28
CA PRO A 61 -10.79 -5.11 -11.67
C PRO A 61 -11.25 -6.36 -12.45
N LEU A 62 -10.83 -7.55 -12.04
CA LEU A 62 -11.22 -8.81 -12.70
C LEU A 62 -12.65 -9.25 -12.39
N ALA A 63 -13.32 -8.61 -11.44
CA ALA A 63 -14.74 -8.86 -11.16
C ALA A 63 -15.66 -8.33 -12.27
N TYR A 64 -15.15 -7.53 -13.21
CA TYR A 64 -15.92 -6.95 -14.31
C TYR A 64 -15.68 -7.72 -15.60
N GLU A 65 -16.76 -8.03 -16.32
CA GLU A 65 -16.69 -8.69 -17.62
C GLU A 65 -15.87 -7.85 -18.63
N GLY A 66 -14.96 -8.51 -19.34
CA GLY A 66 -14.11 -7.86 -20.34
C GLY A 66 -12.81 -7.27 -19.81
N LEU A 67 -12.61 -7.17 -18.50
CA LEU A 67 -11.34 -6.78 -17.92
C LEU A 67 -10.51 -8.03 -17.55
N GLN A 68 -9.36 -8.18 -18.19
CA GLN A 68 -8.50 -9.35 -18.00
C GLN A 68 -7.03 -8.93 -17.96
N THR A 69 -6.23 -9.74 -17.27
CA THR A 69 -4.77 -9.61 -17.35
C THR A 69 -4.31 -9.72 -18.81
N PRO A 70 -3.47 -8.81 -19.32
CA PRO A 70 -3.02 -8.81 -20.70
C PRO A 70 -2.39 -10.15 -21.11
N SER A 71 -2.76 -10.68 -22.28
CA SER A 71 -2.32 -12.00 -22.74
C SER A 71 -0.79 -12.12 -22.83
N HIS A 72 -0.09 -11.07 -23.27
CA HIS A 72 1.37 -11.09 -23.34
C HIS A 72 2.04 -11.28 -21.97
N MET A 73 1.44 -10.80 -20.89
CA MET A 73 1.93 -11.04 -19.53
C MET A 73 1.73 -12.49 -19.11
N ILE A 74 0.56 -13.06 -19.44
CA ILE A 74 0.26 -14.46 -19.15
C ILE A 74 1.24 -15.37 -19.91
N GLU A 75 1.50 -15.09 -21.18
CA GLU A 75 2.46 -15.87 -21.98
C GLU A 75 3.91 -15.73 -21.46
N ALA A 76 4.32 -14.55 -21.05
CA ALA A 76 5.62 -14.34 -20.42
C ALA A 76 5.77 -15.16 -19.11
N TYR A 77 4.71 -15.22 -18.30
CA TYR A 77 4.70 -16.00 -17.06
C TYR A 77 4.79 -17.50 -17.33
N LYS A 78 4.03 -18.02 -18.32
CA LYS A 78 4.12 -19.42 -18.76
C LYS A 78 5.52 -19.74 -19.25
N SER A 79 6.12 -18.88 -20.08
CA SER A 79 7.48 -19.05 -20.58
C SER A 79 8.52 -19.10 -19.46
N ALA A 80 8.38 -18.30 -18.43
CA ALA A 80 9.25 -18.34 -17.26
C ALA A 80 9.13 -19.66 -16.49
N LEU A 81 7.92 -20.19 -16.32
CA LEU A 81 7.70 -21.51 -15.72
C LEU A 81 8.33 -22.65 -16.57
N ASP A 82 8.15 -22.61 -17.89
CA ASP A 82 8.69 -23.60 -18.80
C ASP A 82 10.22 -23.59 -18.83
N SER A 83 10.85 -22.44 -18.61
CA SER A 83 12.32 -22.31 -18.54
C SER A 83 12.94 -22.85 -17.24
N GLN A 84 12.11 -23.32 -16.29
CA GLN A 84 12.56 -23.83 -14.98
C GLN A 84 13.34 -22.81 -14.14
N ASP A 85 13.12 -21.51 -14.37
CA ASP A 85 13.74 -20.43 -13.61
C ASP A 85 13.02 -20.24 -12.25
N ASN A 86 13.15 -21.24 -11.38
CA ASN A 86 12.47 -21.35 -10.09
C ASN A 86 13.45 -21.21 -8.89
N GLY A 87 14.67 -20.72 -9.14
CA GLY A 87 15.69 -20.56 -8.10
C GLY A 87 15.45 -19.34 -7.20
N TYR A 88 16.21 -19.26 -6.10
CA TYR A 88 16.23 -18.07 -5.27
C TYR A 88 16.85 -16.88 -6.02
N GLY A 89 16.16 -15.74 -5.95
CA GLY A 89 16.69 -14.46 -6.39
C GLY A 89 17.25 -13.63 -5.23
N PRO A 90 17.84 -12.45 -5.50
CA PRO A 90 18.17 -11.46 -4.48
C PRO A 90 16.93 -11.01 -3.72
N SER A 91 17.07 -10.69 -2.43
CA SER A 91 15.95 -10.28 -1.55
C SER A 91 15.17 -9.07 -2.09
N TYR A 92 15.85 -8.13 -2.70
CA TYR A 92 15.24 -6.94 -3.31
C TYR A 92 14.75 -7.14 -4.76
N GLY A 93 14.82 -8.36 -5.29
CA GLY A 93 14.34 -8.73 -6.62
C GLY A 93 15.43 -8.86 -7.68
N ILE A 94 15.12 -9.60 -8.76
CA ILE A 94 16.04 -9.87 -9.84
C ILE A 94 16.37 -8.61 -10.66
N SER A 95 17.62 -8.46 -11.07
CA SER A 95 18.12 -7.27 -11.78
C SER A 95 17.33 -6.93 -13.07
N PRO A 96 16.93 -7.89 -13.92
CA PRO A 96 16.12 -7.54 -15.09
C PRO A 96 14.79 -6.85 -14.76
N LEU A 97 14.10 -7.30 -13.70
CA LEU A 97 12.85 -6.69 -13.26
C LEU A 97 13.08 -5.30 -12.66
N ARG A 98 14.08 -5.17 -11.79
CA ARG A 98 14.46 -3.88 -11.18
C ARG A 98 14.83 -2.84 -12.23
N ARG A 99 15.59 -3.22 -13.27
CA ARG A 99 15.92 -2.33 -14.40
C ARG A 99 14.68 -1.93 -15.20
N ALA A 100 13.75 -2.84 -15.44
CA ALA A 100 12.50 -2.53 -16.12
C ALA A 100 11.65 -1.53 -15.33
N ILE A 101 11.55 -1.73 -14.01
CA ILE A 101 10.86 -0.81 -13.10
C ILE A 101 11.57 0.56 -13.10
N ALA A 102 12.89 0.60 -12.92
CA ALA A 102 13.65 1.85 -12.93
C ALA A 102 13.47 2.61 -14.24
N SER A 103 13.43 1.91 -15.39
CA SER A 103 13.14 2.52 -16.69
C SER A 103 11.74 3.10 -16.76
N SER A 104 10.73 2.41 -16.20
CA SER A 104 9.36 2.90 -16.11
C SER A 104 9.29 4.17 -15.25
N GLU A 105 9.95 4.19 -14.12
CA GLU A 105 9.98 5.35 -13.22
C GLU A 105 10.71 6.54 -13.86
N LYS A 106 11.81 6.31 -14.59
CA LYS A 106 12.47 7.37 -15.38
C LYS A 106 11.54 8.03 -16.40
N ASN A 107 10.66 7.26 -17.01
CA ASN A 107 9.68 7.80 -17.96
C ASN A 107 8.65 8.72 -17.30
N LYS A 108 8.48 8.64 -15.96
CA LYS A 108 7.66 9.57 -15.18
C LYS A 108 8.37 10.88 -14.86
N GLY A 109 9.67 11.01 -15.20
CA GLY A 109 10.41 12.27 -15.14
C GLY A 109 11.36 12.44 -13.95
N TRP A 110 11.76 11.37 -13.27
CA TRP A 110 12.74 11.42 -12.17
C TRP A 110 13.87 10.39 -12.35
N ILE A 111 14.98 10.60 -11.66
CA ILE A 111 16.16 9.71 -11.75
C ILE A 111 15.92 8.51 -10.84
N CYS A 112 15.89 7.32 -11.44
CA CYS A 112 15.75 6.05 -10.75
C CYS A 112 16.73 5.03 -11.35
N SER A 113 17.48 4.34 -10.53
CA SER A 113 18.36 3.23 -10.91
C SER A 113 17.78 1.90 -10.42
N GLU A 114 18.33 0.78 -10.89
CA GLU A 114 17.91 -0.52 -10.35
C GLU A 114 18.20 -0.65 -8.85
N ASP A 115 19.22 0.03 -8.33
CA ASP A 115 19.57 0.00 -6.91
C ASP A 115 18.59 0.78 -6.04
N ASP A 116 17.75 1.62 -6.63
CA ASP A 116 16.68 2.32 -5.92
C ASP A 116 15.40 1.50 -5.82
N VAL A 117 15.32 0.32 -6.46
CA VAL A 117 14.08 -0.47 -6.57
C VAL A 117 14.15 -1.73 -5.72
N TYR A 118 13.16 -1.89 -4.84
CA TYR A 118 12.93 -3.11 -4.06
C TYR A 118 11.58 -3.72 -4.46
N VAL A 119 11.62 -4.93 -5.02
CA VAL A 119 10.43 -5.68 -5.45
C VAL A 119 9.79 -6.35 -4.24
N THR A 120 8.46 -6.29 -4.15
CA THR A 120 7.69 -6.79 -3.01
C THR A 120 6.47 -7.60 -3.44
N HIS A 121 5.88 -8.37 -2.52
CA HIS A 121 4.63 -9.10 -2.74
C HIS A 121 3.41 -8.15 -2.74
N GLY A 122 3.38 -7.25 -3.72
CA GLY A 122 2.45 -6.14 -3.83
C GLY A 122 2.82 -4.98 -2.90
N VAL A 123 2.19 -3.83 -3.11
CA VAL A 123 2.36 -2.62 -2.27
C VAL A 123 2.09 -2.90 -0.78
N THR A 124 1.27 -3.91 -0.48
CA THR A 124 0.97 -4.31 0.90
C THR A 124 2.22 -4.69 1.70
N GLU A 125 3.14 -5.47 1.12
CA GLU A 125 4.40 -5.81 1.77
C GLU A 125 5.34 -4.60 1.83
N ALA A 126 5.41 -3.81 0.76
CA ALA A 126 6.18 -2.57 0.77
C ALA A 126 5.79 -1.66 1.95
N LEU A 127 4.48 -1.50 2.21
CA LEU A 127 4.00 -0.73 3.37
C LEU A 127 4.45 -1.34 4.70
N GLN A 128 4.41 -2.67 4.84
CA GLN A 128 4.86 -3.32 6.07
C GLN A 128 6.35 -3.11 6.32
N ILE A 129 7.18 -3.24 5.28
CA ILE A 129 8.63 -2.99 5.34
C ILE A 129 8.90 -1.53 5.73
N ILE A 130 8.25 -0.57 5.05
CA ILE A 130 8.42 0.86 5.34
C ILE A 130 8.02 1.17 6.78
N PHE A 131 6.86 0.71 7.23
CA PHE A 131 6.42 0.98 8.60
C PHE A 131 7.34 0.32 9.64
N ALA A 132 7.87 -0.88 9.36
CA ALA A 132 8.85 -1.52 10.22
C ALA A 132 10.18 -0.75 10.30
N ALA A 133 10.61 -0.16 9.18
CA ALA A 133 11.89 0.56 9.11
C ALA A 133 11.82 2.01 9.64
N PHE A 134 10.65 2.64 9.61
CA PHE A 134 10.50 4.06 9.95
C PHE A 134 9.86 4.33 11.31
N LEU A 135 9.01 3.42 11.81
CA LEU A 135 8.10 3.74 12.91
C LEU A 135 8.50 3.11 14.23
N GLU A 136 8.50 3.93 15.25
CA GLU A 136 8.66 3.56 16.65
C GLU A 136 7.40 3.92 17.45
N PRO A 137 7.20 3.35 18.66
CA PRO A 137 6.09 3.73 19.53
C PRO A 137 6.06 5.24 19.79
N GLY A 138 4.94 5.89 19.47
CA GLY A 138 4.73 7.33 19.61
C GLY A 138 4.87 8.12 18.31
N ASP A 139 5.43 7.53 17.26
CA ASP A 139 5.46 8.14 15.93
C ASP A 139 4.05 8.20 15.28
N ALA A 140 3.95 9.00 14.22
CA ALA A 140 2.71 9.17 13.47
C ALA A 140 2.93 9.04 11.96
N VAL A 141 1.90 8.53 11.30
CA VAL A 141 1.71 8.58 9.84
C VAL A 141 0.58 9.55 9.55
N LEU A 142 0.81 10.52 8.68
CA LEU A 142 -0.22 11.46 8.23
C LEU A 142 -0.69 11.03 6.83
N ALA A 143 -1.95 10.59 6.72
CA ALA A 143 -2.54 10.02 5.52
C ALA A 143 -3.83 10.74 5.10
N PRO A 144 -4.25 10.68 3.81
CA PRO A 144 -5.50 11.32 3.39
C PRO A 144 -6.71 10.67 4.07
N GLY A 145 -7.76 11.43 4.32
CA GLY A 145 -9.06 10.92 4.74
C GLY A 145 -10.15 11.32 3.74
N PRO A 146 -10.80 10.35 3.04
CA PRO A 146 -10.65 8.89 3.18
C PRO A 146 -9.41 8.31 2.49
N HIS A 147 -9.03 7.09 2.88
CA HIS A 147 -7.81 6.42 2.40
C HIS A 147 -7.98 4.90 2.30
N TYR A 148 -6.94 4.24 1.76
CA TYR A 148 -6.85 2.79 1.74
C TYR A 148 -6.60 2.25 3.17
N PRO A 149 -7.40 1.29 3.67
CA PRO A 149 -7.40 0.86 5.08
C PRO A 149 -6.04 0.46 5.69
N PRO A 150 -5.08 -0.16 4.97
CA PRO A 150 -3.77 -0.48 5.52
C PRO A 150 -3.00 0.72 6.07
N TYR A 151 -3.21 1.94 5.57
CA TYR A 151 -2.60 3.14 6.11
C TYR A 151 -3.07 3.47 7.53
N MET A 152 -4.27 3.00 7.92
CA MET A 152 -4.78 3.11 9.29
C MET A 152 -4.30 1.94 10.18
N ALA A 153 -4.40 0.73 9.64
CA ALA A 153 -4.26 -0.48 10.44
C ALA A 153 -2.80 -0.84 10.75
N TYR A 154 -1.89 -0.70 9.76
CA TYR A 154 -0.53 -1.19 9.91
C TYR A 154 0.36 -0.37 10.84
N PRO A 155 0.33 0.98 10.88
CA PRO A 155 1.12 1.75 11.83
C PRO A 155 0.89 1.34 13.27
N GLN A 156 -0.33 0.96 13.64
CA GLN A 156 -0.68 0.49 14.99
C GLN A 156 0.11 -0.76 15.41
N MET A 157 0.53 -1.61 14.46
CA MET A 157 1.36 -2.78 14.74
C MET A 157 2.74 -2.41 15.29
N TYR A 158 3.20 -1.20 14.99
CA TYR A 158 4.48 -0.65 15.44
C TYR A 158 4.34 0.37 16.58
N GLY A 159 3.13 0.49 17.15
CA GLY A 159 2.86 1.44 18.23
C GLY A 159 2.74 2.90 17.78
N ALA A 160 2.70 3.11 16.47
CA ALA A 160 2.46 4.41 15.87
C ALA A 160 0.96 4.66 15.66
N LYS A 161 0.58 5.91 15.45
CA LYS A 161 -0.80 6.30 15.13
C LYS A 161 -0.90 6.80 13.71
N THR A 162 -2.07 6.67 13.09
CA THR A 162 -2.39 7.38 11.85
C THR A 162 -3.25 8.60 12.17
N ILE A 163 -2.88 9.73 11.58
CA ILE A 163 -3.63 10.99 11.63
C ILE A 163 -4.15 11.24 10.22
N GLU A 164 -5.45 11.46 10.08
CA GLU A 164 -6.04 11.76 8.78
C GLU A 164 -5.97 13.26 8.48
N TYR A 165 -5.55 13.62 7.27
CA TYR A 165 -5.75 14.97 6.74
C TYR A 165 -6.94 14.99 5.78
N LYS A 166 -7.58 16.16 5.67
CA LYS A 166 -8.81 16.32 4.91
C LYS A 166 -8.55 16.39 3.41
N LEU A 167 -9.40 15.68 2.67
CA LEU A 167 -9.67 15.93 1.27
C LEU A 167 -11.03 16.65 1.17
N ASN A 168 -11.08 17.78 0.44
CA ASN A 168 -12.28 18.61 0.35
C ASN A 168 -13.30 18.00 -0.61
N SER A 169 -14.28 17.29 -0.10
CA SER A 169 -15.32 16.64 -0.91
C SER A 169 -16.21 17.63 -1.70
N GLN A 170 -16.29 18.88 -1.27
CA GLN A 170 -17.06 19.91 -1.95
C GLN A 170 -16.29 20.57 -3.10
N ASP A 171 -14.97 20.31 -3.19
CA ASP A 171 -14.09 20.84 -4.24
C ASP A 171 -13.25 19.70 -4.87
N GLY A 172 -13.93 18.69 -5.42
CA GLY A 172 -13.30 17.61 -6.17
C GLY A 172 -12.29 16.78 -5.39
N TRP A 173 -12.43 16.70 -4.06
CA TRP A 173 -11.52 15.97 -3.17
C TRP A 173 -10.09 16.51 -3.17
N LYS A 174 -9.92 17.82 -3.42
CA LYS A 174 -8.61 18.48 -3.32
C LYS A 174 -8.00 18.35 -1.95
N ILE A 175 -6.67 18.37 -1.93
CA ILE A 175 -5.89 18.30 -0.70
C ILE A 175 -6.05 19.59 0.10
N ASP A 176 -6.38 19.48 1.39
CA ASP A 176 -6.37 20.61 2.30
C ASP A 176 -4.99 20.77 2.95
N ILE A 177 -4.11 21.53 2.28
CA ILE A 177 -2.75 21.81 2.76
C ILE A 177 -2.73 22.50 4.14
N LYS A 178 -3.76 23.30 4.44
CA LYS A 178 -3.84 23.97 5.75
C LYS A 178 -4.16 22.97 6.85
N ASP A 179 -5.02 22.01 6.57
CA ASP A 179 -5.33 20.94 7.50
C ASP A 179 -4.10 20.05 7.75
N ILE A 180 -3.34 19.70 6.69
CA ILE A 180 -2.07 18.97 6.83
C ILE A 180 -1.13 19.75 7.75
N ARG A 181 -0.86 21.01 7.45
CA ARG A 181 0.05 21.86 8.23
C ARG A 181 -0.34 21.95 9.71
N SER A 182 -1.64 21.97 10.00
CA SER A 182 -2.13 22.03 11.38
C SER A 182 -1.92 20.75 12.17
N LYS A 183 -1.64 19.62 11.48
CA LYS A 183 -1.47 18.28 12.04
C LYS A 183 -0.03 17.79 12.02
N MET A 184 0.84 18.49 11.29
CA MET A 184 2.28 18.18 11.25
C MET A 184 2.96 18.61 12.54
N ASP A 185 3.72 17.69 13.11
CA ASP A 185 4.64 17.91 14.22
C ASP A 185 5.83 16.93 14.14
N ASP A 186 6.73 16.98 15.10
CA ASP A 186 7.95 16.14 15.14
C ASP A 186 7.68 14.63 15.26
N SER A 187 6.47 14.23 15.62
CA SER A 187 6.06 12.81 15.66
C SER A 187 5.72 12.25 14.27
N VAL A 188 5.41 13.10 13.30
CA VAL A 188 5.05 12.66 11.95
C VAL A 188 6.31 12.23 11.19
N ARG A 189 6.45 10.92 11.00
CA ARG A 189 7.58 10.32 10.28
C ARG A 189 7.31 10.11 8.80
N LEU A 190 6.05 9.87 8.48
CA LEU A 190 5.61 9.56 7.11
C LEU A 190 4.39 10.41 6.75
N LEU A 191 4.47 11.10 5.61
CA LEU A 191 3.39 11.85 5.00
C LEU A 191 2.96 11.15 3.71
N VAL A 192 1.71 10.70 3.64
CA VAL A 192 1.22 9.85 2.56
C VAL A 192 0.43 10.66 1.54
N LEU A 193 0.78 10.51 0.27
CA LEU A 193 -0.04 10.90 -0.87
C LEU A 193 -0.42 9.64 -1.66
N ILE A 194 -1.71 9.43 -1.91
CA ILE A 194 -2.19 8.39 -2.83
C ILE A 194 -2.63 9.07 -4.11
N ASN A 195 -1.96 8.81 -5.23
CA ASN A 195 -2.13 9.53 -6.48
C ASN A 195 -2.13 8.61 -7.71
N PRO A 196 -3.25 8.44 -8.41
CA PRO A 196 -4.63 8.85 -8.08
C PRO A 196 -5.13 8.28 -6.75
N ASN A 197 -6.00 9.01 -6.04
CA ASN A 197 -6.43 8.62 -4.69
C ASN A 197 -7.45 7.48 -4.70
N ASN A 198 -7.28 6.55 -3.79
CA ASN A 198 -8.28 5.56 -3.42
C ASN A 198 -8.86 5.94 -2.05
N PRO A 199 -10.19 6.19 -1.91
CA PRO A 199 -11.25 5.79 -2.86
C PRO A 199 -11.79 6.91 -3.76
N THR A 200 -11.29 8.16 -3.66
CA THR A 200 -11.96 9.33 -4.25
C THR A 200 -11.74 9.51 -5.75
N GLY A 201 -10.68 8.89 -6.30
CA GLY A 201 -10.28 9.07 -7.70
C GLY A 201 -9.64 10.44 -8.00
N ASN A 202 -9.43 11.28 -7.00
CA ASN A 202 -8.77 12.57 -7.19
C ASN A 202 -7.35 12.40 -7.70
N VAL A 203 -6.98 13.25 -8.67
CA VAL A 203 -5.61 13.40 -9.19
C VAL A 203 -5.16 14.81 -8.85
N PRO A 204 -4.22 14.99 -7.92
CA PRO A 204 -3.77 16.32 -7.53
C PRO A 204 -3.07 17.02 -8.68
N THR A 205 -3.26 18.32 -8.76
CA THR A 205 -2.59 19.21 -9.73
C THR A 205 -1.09 19.32 -9.39
N LYS A 206 -0.28 19.73 -10.38
CA LYS A 206 1.14 20.04 -10.15
C LYS A 206 1.35 21.05 -9.02
N HIS A 207 0.48 22.02 -8.91
CA HIS A 207 0.55 23.03 -7.84
C HIS A 207 0.30 22.42 -6.46
N GLU A 208 -0.72 21.56 -6.31
CA GLU A 208 -0.99 20.87 -5.06
C GLU A 208 0.17 19.95 -4.65
N ILE A 209 0.79 19.27 -5.62
CA ILE A 209 2.00 18.45 -5.38
C ILE A 209 3.16 19.33 -4.89
N ASP A 210 3.40 20.48 -5.53
CA ASP A 210 4.47 21.40 -5.14
C ASP A 210 4.25 21.98 -3.72
N GLU A 211 3.00 22.32 -3.38
CA GLU A 211 2.64 22.76 -2.01
C GLU A 211 2.84 21.63 -0.98
N PHE A 212 2.48 20.40 -1.34
CA PHE A 212 2.65 19.23 -0.50
C PHE A 212 4.13 18.95 -0.19
N ILE A 213 4.99 19.01 -1.22
CA ILE A 213 6.45 18.87 -1.07
C ILE A 213 7.01 20.02 -0.23
N SER A 214 6.57 21.26 -0.53
CA SER A 214 7.02 22.45 0.22
C SER A 214 6.68 22.36 1.70
N LEU A 215 5.52 21.80 2.03
CA LEU A 215 5.13 21.57 3.41
C LEU A 215 6.03 20.53 4.08
N ALA A 216 6.31 19.40 3.41
CA ALA A 216 7.15 18.35 3.96
C ALA A 216 8.59 18.83 4.21
N ARG A 217 9.10 19.78 3.42
CA ARG A 217 10.43 20.39 3.59
C ARG A 217 10.59 21.10 4.94
N ASP A 218 9.52 21.61 5.52
CA ASP A 218 9.55 22.25 6.85
C ASP A 218 9.72 21.23 8.00
N PHE A 219 9.62 19.92 7.70
CA PHE A 219 9.69 18.82 8.67
C PHE A 219 10.76 17.79 8.27
N PRO A 220 12.04 18.03 8.56
CA PRO A 220 13.17 17.27 8.04
C PRO A 220 13.25 15.81 8.51
N LYS A 221 12.43 15.40 9.47
CA LYS A 221 12.30 14.00 9.90
C LYS A 221 11.21 13.24 9.15
N CYS A 222 10.44 13.91 8.31
CA CYS A 222 9.33 13.34 7.57
C CYS A 222 9.77 12.92 6.18
N THR A 223 9.38 11.70 5.79
CA THR A 223 9.54 11.18 4.43
C THR A 223 8.17 11.06 3.77
N ILE A 224 8.09 11.37 2.48
CA ILE A 224 6.84 11.24 1.74
C ILE A 224 6.71 9.80 1.21
N ILE A 225 5.54 9.18 1.39
CA ILE A 225 5.11 8.01 0.63
C ILE A 225 4.21 8.50 -0.51
N SER A 226 4.60 8.22 -1.76
CA SER A 226 3.78 8.44 -2.96
C SER A 226 3.25 7.11 -3.45
N ASP A 227 2.00 6.78 -3.10
CA ASP A 227 1.34 5.57 -3.58
C ASP A 227 0.74 5.84 -4.96
N GLU A 228 1.41 5.33 -5.99
CA GLU A 228 1.10 5.58 -7.40
C GLU A 228 0.54 4.33 -8.09
N ILE A 229 -0.04 3.39 -7.32
CA ILE A 229 -0.56 2.12 -7.84
C ILE A 229 -1.65 2.29 -8.92
N TYR A 230 -2.24 3.46 -9.03
CA TYR A 230 -3.28 3.81 -9.99
C TYR A 230 -2.82 4.75 -11.11
N ASP A 231 -1.52 5.01 -11.26
CA ASP A 231 -0.95 6.01 -12.19
C ASP A 231 -1.41 5.88 -13.64
N GLY A 232 -1.50 4.64 -14.15
CA GLY A 232 -1.99 4.35 -15.50
C GLY A 232 -3.52 4.35 -15.64
N LEU A 233 -4.27 4.63 -14.57
CA LEU A 233 -5.73 4.74 -14.57
C LEU A 233 -6.21 6.20 -14.45
N ASP A 234 -5.31 7.16 -14.63
CA ASP A 234 -5.70 8.56 -14.81
C ASP A 234 -6.20 8.81 -16.24
N PHE A 235 -7.52 8.93 -16.38
CA PHE A 235 -8.15 9.24 -17.66
C PHE A 235 -8.18 10.74 -17.99
N SER A 236 -7.73 11.59 -17.07
CA SER A 236 -7.64 13.05 -17.29
C SER A 236 -6.33 13.45 -17.99
N GLY A 237 -5.29 12.59 -17.93
CA GLY A 237 -3.95 12.87 -18.43
C GLY A 237 -3.18 13.88 -17.57
N ASN A 238 -3.62 14.12 -16.33
CA ASN A 238 -3.01 15.10 -15.42
C ASN A 238 -2.04 14.46 -14.41
N PHE A 239 -1.93 13.14 -14.38
CA PHE A 239 -1.03 12.46 -13.45
C PHE A 239 0.41 12.97 -13.56
N VAL A 240 0.99 13.26 -12.42
CA VAL A 240 2.41 13.59 -12.27
C VAL A 240 2.95 12.83 -11.05
N SER A 241 4.05 12.10 -11.22
CA SER A 241 4.73 11.49 -10.09
C SER A 241 5.26 12.56 -9.15
N LEU A 242 5.04 12.36 -7.85
CA LEU A 242 5.54 13.29 -6.83
C LEU A 242 7.08 13.31 -6.82
N ALA A 243 7.74 12.17 -7.04
CA ALA A 243 9.19 12.08 -7.13
C ALA A 243 9.77 12.94 -8.27
N ALA A 244 9.03 13.11 -9.39
CA ALA A 244 9.43 13.96 -10.49
C ALA A 244 9.42 15.47 -10.15
N ARG A 245 8.77 15.84 -9.05
CA ARG A 245 8.67 17.23 -8.57
C ARG A 245 9.56 17.50 -7.36
N SER A 246 10.01 16.46 -6.66
CA SER A 246 10.86 16.62 -5.47
C SER A 246 12.33 16.66 -5.87
N HIS A 247 13.03 17.71 -5.44
CA HIS A 247 14.46 17.87 -5.69
C HIS A 247 15.32 17.74 -4.42
N ASP A 248 14.70 17.74 -3.26
CA ASP A 248 15.37 17.79 -1.97
C ASP A 248 14.64 17.00 -0.86
N VAL A 249 13.33 16.79 -1.00
CA VAL A 249 12.56 16.00 -0.02
C VAL A 249 12.59 14.53 -0.44
N PRO A 250 12.93 13.60 0.49
CA PRO A 250 12.93 12.18 0.19
C PRO A 250 11.52 11.65 -0.04
N VAL A 251 11.37 10.80 -1.06
CA VAL A 251 10.10 10.19 -1.46
C VAL A 251 10.27 8.69 -1.66
N ILE A 252 9.34 7.90 -1.14
CA ILE A 252 9.24 6.48 -1.45
C ILE A 252 8.03 6.31 -2.37
N VAL A 253 8.29 5.95 -3.62
CA VAL A 253 7.24 5.67 -4.62
C VAL A 253 6.82 4.22 -4.47
N LEU A 254 5.51 3.97 -4.39
CA LEU A 254 4.91 2.65 -4.36
C LEU A 254 4.11 2.40 -5.63
N ASN A 255 4.32 1.22 -6.25
CA ASN A 255 3.55 0.84 -7.43
C ASN A 255 3.60 -0.70 -7.63
N GLY A 256 2.97 -1.19 -8.70
CA GLY A 256 2.95 -2.62 -9.01
C GLY A 256 1.99 -2.98 -10.14
N VAL A 257 1.81 -4.27 -10.37
CA VAL A 257 1.00 -4.76 -11.49
C VAL A 257 -0.48 -4.98 -11.15
N SER A 258 -0.86 -4.78 -9.89
CA SER A 258 -2.18 -5.17 -9.38
C SER A 258 -3.34 -4.45 -10.06
N LYS A 259 -3.18 -3.16 -10.38
CA LYS A 259 -4.29 -2.30 -10.82
C LYS A 259 -4.20 -2.00 -12.31
N VAL A 260 -3.14 -1.34 -12.76
CA VAL A 260 -2.96 -0.95 -14.17
C VAL A 260 -2.89 -2.16 -15.12
N TYR A 261 -2.32 -3.26 -14.65
CA TYR A 261 -2.15 -4.48 -15.46
C TYR A 261 -3.16 -5.58 -15.12
N PHE A 262 -4.18 -5.30 -14.32
CA PHE A 262 -5.22 -6.26 -13.94
C PHE A 262 -4.68 -7.60 -13.42
N ALA A 263 -3.63 -7.55 -12.59
CA ALA A 263 -2.97 -8.73 -12.05
C ALA A 263 -2.86 -8.71 -10.50
N PRO A 264 -3.96 -8.46 -9.74
CA PRO A 264 -3.88 -8.32 -8.30
C PRO A 264 -3.47 -9.62 -7.59
N GLY A 265 -3.81 -10.78 -8.18
CA GLY A 265 -3.46 -12.10 -7.65
C GLY A 265 -1.98 -12.48 -7.81
N TRP A 266 -1.23 -11.80 -8.68
CA TRP A 266 0.18 -12.10 -8.91
C TRP A 266 1.09 -11.63 -7.78
N ARG A 267 0.60 -10.74 -6.93
CA ARG A 267 1.34 -10.21 -5.78
C ARG A 267 2.70 -9.60 -6.15
N ILE A 268 2.77 -8.84 -7.23
CA ILE A 268 3.97 -8.12 -7.66
C ILE A 268 3.77 -6.63 -7.44
N GLY A 269 4.59 -6.06 -6.58
CA GLY A 269 4.70 -4.63 -6.32
C GLY A 269 6.15 -4.23 -6.10
N TYR A 270 6.37 -2.97 -5.85
CA TYR A 270 7.69 -2.45 -5.53
C TYR A 270 7.59 -1.15 -4.73
N MET A 271 8.68 -0.84 -4.05
CA MET A 271 9.00 0.50 -3.58
C MET A 271 10.25 0.99 -4.31
N ALA A 272 10.25 2.27 -4.69
CA ALA A 272 11.38 2.91 -5.33
C ALA A 272 11.78 4.16 -4.53
N TRP A 273 13.05 4.24 -4.18
CA TRP A 273 13.61 5.26 -3.30
C TRP A 273 14.08 6.47 -4.11
N HIS A 274 13.42 7.59 -3.94
CA HIS A 274 13.89 8.88 -4.43
C HIS A 274 14.50 9.65 -3.26
N ASP A 275 15.80 9.59 -3.13
CA ASP A 275 16.56 10.18 -2.04
C ASP A 275 17.68 11.10 -2.58
N PRO A 276 17.32 12.29 -3.08
CA PRO A 276 18.27 13.17 -3.77
C PRO A 276 19.42 13.68 -2.88
N LEU A 277 19.24 13.66 -1.56
CA LEU A 277 20.24 14.13 -0.60
C LEU A 277 20.93 13.00 0.18
N GLY A 278 20.57 11.74 -0.05
CA GLY A 278 21.15 10.56 0.59
C GLY A 278 20.82 10.43 2.09
N VAL A 279 19.70 10.98 2.53
CA VAL A 279 19.30 11.02 3.95
C VAL A 279 18.63 9.73 4.43
N LEU A 280 18.23 8.83 3.51
CA LEU A 280 17.55 7.58 3.82
C LEU A 280 18.47 6.35 3.84
N SER A 281 19.79 6.50 3.70
CA SER A 281 20.73 5.35 3.60
C SER A 281 20.54 4.34 4.73
N ASN A 282 20.54 4.78 5.99
CA ASN A 282 20.38 3.88 7.14
C ASN A 282 19.01 3.18 7.17
N VAL A 283 17.98 3.83 6.67
CA VAL A 283 16.62 3.24 6.61
C VAL A 283 16.53 2.22 5.49
N ARG A 284 17.18 2.49 4.35
CA ARG A 284 17.27 1.55 3.22
C ARG A 284 17.99 0.27 3.64
N ASP A 285 19.10 0.39 4.35
CA ASP A 285 19.85 -0.75 4.88
C ASP A 285 19.01 -1.58 5.86
N GLY A 286 18.16 -0.92 6.66
CA GLY A 286 17.23 -1.58 7.59
C GLY A 286 15.99 -2.19 6.91
N ALA A 287 15.71 -1.83 5.66
CA ALA A 287 14.59 -2.33 4.86
C ALA A 287 14.96 -3.56 3.99
N GLU A 288 16.24 -3.90 3.88
CA GLU A 288 16.76 -5.10 3.21
C GLU A 288 16.57 -6.37 4.06
#